data_315f69c3b60f80d1f162913e6f1723ae
#
_entry.id   315f69c3b60f80d1f162913e6f1723ae
#
_cell.length_a   1.000
_cell.length_b   1.000
_cell.length_c   1.000
_cell.angle_alpha   90.00
_cell.angle_beta   90.00
_cell.angle_gamma   90.00
#
_symmetry.space_group_name_H-M   'P 1'
#
loop_
_entity.id
_entity.type
_entity.pdbx_description
1 polymer ?
#
loop_
_entity_poly.entity_id
_entity_poly.type
_entity_poly.pdbx_seq_one_letter_code
_entity_poly.pdbx_strand_id
1 'polypeptide(L)'
;MRHPHLFEISTWPWLERLSVTERRNVTLANVPRREWDAIASRGFSYVFLMGVWKRSSVGRRLALEDESLRAEYDRVLPGWTPDAVCGSPYCISAYEPDPRCGGWEALDTARAELHRRGIRLILDFVPNHTAFDHAWTSAYPERYVQGTDEDARNAPEDFRRVGDAVIACGRDPYFPPWRDVAQLNYFNPATRAAMIEQLRHVASHCDGVRCDMAMLLLNGVFERTWRPVMQDSWPTPRDEFWPAAIHECPEVTFLAEVYWDLEWMLQQQGFHFTYDKRLYDRLLGSSAEEVCGHLRAEPDYSNRLVRFLENHDERRSAVAFASRLPAAAALFSTIPGMRFYFDGQLEGRKLRTPVQLARWADEAPDRSLVSLYERLLGVTADPLFHDGEWKLLETASAGDNSFGELIAYRWRIDRKVALVVANLSSGTASGHVPIVADLPPGAAFEFTDVLSGAKYRWARRSLDARGLFVRLGAGGAHVFVISEADRRSN
;
A
#
# COMPACT_ATOMS: atom_id res chain seq x y z
N MET A 1 -10.74 -5.13 14.71
CA MET A 1 -9.27 -5.00 14.50
C MET A 1 -9.01 -3.61 13.97
N ARG A 2 -8.32 -2.77 14.79
CA ARG A 2 -8.10 -1.35 14.47
C ARG A 2 -6.93 -1.14 13.50
N HIS A 3 -5.91 -1.99 13.56
CA HIS A 3 -4.68 -1.90 12.77
C HIS A 3 -4.48 -3.21 11.96
N PRO A 4 -5.21 -3.41 10.85
CA PRO A 4 -5.18 -4.65 10.08
C PRO A 4 -3.90 -4.77 9.24
N HIS A 5 -3.60 -6.00 8.80
CA HIS A 5 -2.58 -6.28 7.80
C HIS A 5 -3.24 -6.50 6.43
N LEU A 6 -2.71 -5.85 5.41
CA LEU A 6 -3.09 -5.97 4.01
C LEU A 6 -1.95 -6.61 3.21
N PHE A 7 -2.27 -7.57 2.36
CA PHE A 7 -1.32 -8.16 1.42
C PHE A 7 -1.75 -7.90 -0.01
N GLU A 8 -0.94 -7.14 -0.75
CA GLU A 8 -1.14 -6.89 -2.18
C GLU A 8 -0.50 -7.99 -3.00
N ILE A 9 -1.25 -8.51 -3.98
CA ILE A 9 -0.81 -9.51 -4.95
C ILE A 9 -0.91 -8.91 -6.35
N SER A 10 0.19 -8.93 -7.09
CA SER A 10 0.16 -8.70 -8.54
C SER A 10 -0.49 -9.90 -9.22
N THR A 11 -1.79 -9.83 -9.49
CA THR A 11 -2.62 -10.99 -9.82
C THR A 11 -2.09 -11.78 -11.04
N TRP A 12 -1.74 -11.10 -12.13
CA TRP A 12 -1.28 -11.78 -13.33
C TRP A 12 0.07 -12.47 -13.15
N PRO A 13 1.12 -11.83 -12.64
CA PRO A 13 2.39 -12.49 -12.34
C PRO A 13 2.26 -13.64 -11.34
N TRP A 14 1.39 -13.49 -10.35
CA TRP A 14 1.12 -14.54 -9.36
C TRP A 14 0.47 -15.79 -10.01
N LEU A 15 -0.60 -15.59 -10.80
CA LEU A 15 -1.26 -16.69 -11.51
C LEU A 15 -0.35 -17.37 -12.54
N GLU A 16 0.49 -16.58 -13.23
CA GLU A 16 1.49 -17.11 -14.17
C GLU A 16 2.52 -17.99 -13.45
N ARG A 17 3.09 -17.50 -12.35
CA ARG A 17 4.02 -18.27 -11.50
C ARG A 17 3.39 -19.58 -11.00
N LEU A 18 2.14 -19.53 -10.55
CA LEU A 18 1.41 -20.72 -10.14
C LEU A 18 1.16 -21.67 -11.29
N SER A 19 0.83 -21.16 -12.48
CA SER A 19 0.61 -21.99 -13.68
C SER A 19 1.87 -22.76 -14.06
N VAL A 20 3.02 -22.11 -14.02
CA VAL A 20 4.32 -22.74 -14.26
C VAL A 20 4.62 -23.82 -13.21
N THR A 21 4.44 -23.49 -11.92
CA THR A 21 4.71 -24.40 -10.81
C THR A 21 3.79 -25.63 -10.82
N GLU A 22 2.50 -25.41 -11.07
CA GLU A 22 1.48 -26.48 -11.11
C GLU A 22 1.45 -27.25 -12.45
N ARG A 23 2.17 -26.77 -13.47
CA ARG A 23 2.15 -27.32 -14.84
C ARG A 23 0.74 -27.42 -15.42
N ARG A 24 -0.11 -26.46 -15.11
CA ARG A 24 -1.50 -26.31 -15.60
C ARG A 24 -1.91 -24.85 -15.60
N ASN A 25 -2.92 -24.51 -16.37
CA ASN A 25 -3.48 -23.17 -16.31
C ASN A 25 -4.14 -22.92 -14.93
N VAL A 26 -3.62 -21.92 -14.19
CA VAL A 26 -4.16 -21.48 -12.91
C VAL A 26 -4.87 -20.14 -13.12
N THR A 27 -6.13 -20.09 -12.73
CA THR A 27 -6.96 -18.89 -12.63
C THR A 27 -7.40 -18.73 -11.18
N LEU A 28 -8.09 -17.65 -10.85
CA LEU A 28 -8.63 -17.42 -9.51
C LEU A 28 -9.58 -18.54 -9.05
N ALA A 29 -10.22 -19.26 -9.99
CA ALA A 29 -11.11 -20.40 -9.68
C ALA A 29 -10.39 -21.61 -9.10
N ASN A 30 -9.11 -21.79 -9.38
CA ASN A 30 -8.40 -23.04 -9.09
C ASN A 30 -7.00 -22.84 -8.49
N VAL A 31 -6.77 -21.69 -7.86
CA VAL A 31 -5.57 -21.44 -7.05
C VAL A 31 -5.42 -22.55 -6.02
N PRO A 32 -4.23 -23.18 -5.88
CA PRO A 32 -4.00 -24.21 -4.88
C PRO A 32 -4.33 -23.71 -3.47
N ARG A 33 -5.07 -24.52 -2.69
CA ARG A 33 -5.48 -24.13 -1.33
C ARG A 33 -4.31 -23.74 -0.43
N ARG A 34 -3.14 -24.37 -0.60
CA ARG A 34 -1.93 -24.05 0.17
C ARG A 34 -1.48 -22.59 0.00
N GLU A 35 -1.76 -21.94 -1.15
CA GLU A 35 -1.42 -20.53 -1.34
C GLU A 35 -2.27 -19.63 -0.43
N TRP A 36 -3.58 -19.89 -0.40
CA TRP A 36 -4.49 -19.20 0.52
C TRP A 36 -4.17 -19.49 1.99
N ASP A 37 -3.81 -20.74 2.31
CA ASP A 37 -3.41 -21.13 3.67
C ASP A 37 -2.12 -20.44 4.10
N ALA A 38 -1.15 -20.30 3.19
CA ALA A 38 0.11 -19.57 3.44
C ALA A 38 -0.13 -18.08 3.72
N ILE A 39 -1.06 -17.45 3.00
CA ILE A 39 -1.45 -16.06 3.26
C ILE A 39 -2.13 -15.95 4.63
N ALA A 40 -3.08 -16.83 4.92
CA ALA A 40 -3.83 -16.82 6.17
C ALA A 40 -2.94 -17.05 7.40
N SER A 41 -1.97 -17.98 7.30
CA SER A 41 -1.04 -18.29 8.40
C SER A 41 -0.13 -17.12 8.80
N ARG A 42 0.03 -16.14 7.92
CA ARG A 42 0.79 -14.91 8.15
C ARG A 42 -0.02 -13.79 8.84
N GLY A 43 -1.32 -14.01 9.13
CA GLY A 43 -2.16 -13.09 9.88
C GLY A 43 -2.71 -11.91 9.07
N PHE A 44 -2.76 -12.00 7.74
CA PHE A 44 -3.36 -10.98 6.90
C PHE A 44 -4.89 -10.94 7.07
N SER A 45 -5.42 -9.72 7.22
CA SER A 45 -6.86 -9.45 7.35
C SER A 45 -7.50 -9.11 6.02
N TYR A 46 -6.70 -8.62 5.09
CA TYR A 46 -7.09 -8.22 3.74
C TYR A 46 -6.10 -8.76 2.71
N VAL A 47 -6.62 -9.14 1.55
CA VAL A 47 -5.87 -9.38 0.33
C VAL A 47 -6.34 -8.39 -0.74
N PHE A 48 -5.40 -7.68 -1.33
CA PHE A 48 -5.65 -6.83 -2.48
C PHE A 48 -5.16 -7.54 -3.75
N LEU A 49 -6.09 -7.92 -4.63
CA LEU A 49 -5.80 -8.51 -5.93
C LEU A 49 -5.69 -7.39 -6.97
N MET A 50 -4.48 -6.85 -7.12
CA MET A 50 -4.19 -5.78 -8.07
C MET A 50 -4.29 -6.29 -9.50
N GLY A 51 -5.04 -5.54 -10.34
CA GLY A 51 -5.06 -5.74 -11.79
C GLY A 51 -5.92 -6.90 -12.28
N VAL A 52 -7.06 -7.17 -11.65
CA VAL A 52 -8.01 -8.23 -12.08
C VAL A 52 -8.84 -7.83 -13.29
N TRP A 53 -9.00 -6.51 -13.54
CA TRP A 53 -9.89 -6.01 -14.58
C TRP A 53 -9.35 -6.19 -15.98
N LYS A 54 -10.26 -6.20 -16.97
CA LYS A 54 -9.94 -6.32 -18.38
C LYS A 54 -9.10 -5.14 -18.85
N ARG A 55 -7.90 -5.46 -19.31
CA ARG A 55 -6.92 -4.47 -19.77
C ARG A 55 -7.17 -4.06 -21.21
N SER A 56 -6.72 -2.86 -21.55
CA SER A 56 -6.80 -2.28 -22.89
C SER A 56 -5.86 -2.96 -23.88
N SER A 57 -6.40 -3.31 -25.05
CA SER A 57 -5.58 -3.74 -26.19
C SER A 57 -4.77 -2.59 -26.79
N VAL A 58 -5.31 -1.38 -26.76
CA VAL A 58 -4.63 -0.15 -27.18
C VAL A 58 -3.50 0.20 -26.21
N GLY A 59 -3.77 0.15 -24.91
CA GLY A 59 -2.76 0.37 -23.87
C GLY A 59 -1.62 -0.65 -23.94
N ARG A 60 -1.93 -1.94 -24.19
CA ARG A 60 -0.91 -2.96 -24.41
C ARG A 60 -0.03 -2.67 -25.62
N ARG A 61 -0.60 -2.22 -26.75
CA ARG A 61 0.18 -1.84 -27.95
C ARG A 61 1.12 -0.68 -27.63
N LEU A 62 0.62 0.37 -26.97
CA LEU A 62 1.46 1.51 -26.57
C LEU A 62 2.61 1.07 -25.65
N ALA A 63 2.35 0.18 -24.70
CA ALA A 63 3.39 -0.37 -23.82
C ALA A 63 4.44 -1.22 -24.54
N LEU A 64 4.11 -1.81 -25.70
CA LEU A 64 5.05 -2.51 -26.57
C LEU A 64 5.87 -1.55 -27.43
N GLU A 65 5.32 -0.37 -27.79
CA GLU A 65 5.96 0.63 -28.63
C GLU A 65 6.84 1.59 -27.83
N ASP A 66 6.58 1.76 -26.53
CA ASP A 66 7.31 2.66 -25.64
C ASP A 66 8.75 2.21 -25.40
N GLU A 67 9.72 3.00 -25.87
CA GLU A 67 11.16 2.67 -25.79
C GLU A 67 11.65 2.63 -24.34
N SER A 68 11.13 3.48 -23.46
CA SER A 68 11.52 3.54 -22.05
C SER A 68 11.04 2.29 -21.31
N LEU A 69 9.79 1.86 -21.54
CA LEU A 69 9.27 0.61 -20.99
C LEU A 69 10.01 -0.60 -21.52
N ARG A 70 10.32 -0.64 -22.81
CA ARG A 70 11.10 -1.75 -23.42
C ARG A 70 12.49 -1.87 -22.79
N ALA A 71 13.19 -0.74 -22.61
CA ALA A 71 14.49 -0.75 -21.92
C ALA A 71 14.37 -1.25 -20.47
N GLU A 72 13.26 -0.94 -19.78
CA GLU A 72 12.99 -1.47 -18.47
C GLU A 72 12.69 -2.98 -18.50
N TYR A 73 11.91 -3.46 -19.48
CA TYR A 73 11.64 -4.88 -19.66
C TYR A 73 12.95 -5.67 -19.92
N ASP A 74 13.82 -5.17 -20.80
CA ASP A 74 15.12 -5.78 -21.08
C ASP A 74 15.97 -5.94 -19.82
N ARG A 75 15.90 -4.97 -18.93
CA ARG A 75 16.63 -4.94 -17.66
C ARG A 75 16.09 -5.94 -16.64
N VAL A 76 14.75 -6.02 -16.48
CA VAL A 76 14.12 -6.79 -15.40
C VAL A 76 13.69 -8.19 -15.81
N LEU A 77 13.51 -8.45 -17.11
CA LEU A 77 13.09 -9.74 -17.67
C LEU A 77 13.85 -10.02 -18.97
N PRO A 78 15.18 -10.25 -18.94
CA PRO A 78 15.96 -10.51 -20.15
C PRO A 78 15.37 -11.62 -21.01
N GLY A 79 15.27 -11.38 -22.31
CA GLY A 79 14.66 -12.33 -23.26
C GLY A 79 13.13 -12.37 -23.18
N TRP A 80 12.48 -11.33 -22.67
CA TRP A 80 11.03 -11.20 -22.74
C TRP A 80 10.51 -11.25 -24.18
N THR A 81 9.29 -11.67 -24.34
CA THR A 81 8.58 -11.70 -25.62
C THR A 81 7.31 -10.85 -25.52
N PRO A 82 6.70 -10.43 -26.64
CA PRO A 82 5.48 -9.64 -26.63
C PRO A 82 4.33 -10.25 -25.78
N ASP A 83 4.32 -11.56 -25.58
CA ASP A 83 3.32 -12.24 -24.74
C ASP A 83 3.51 -11.96 -23.25
N ALA A 84 4.71 -11.56 -22.84
CA ALA A 84 4.96 -11.15 -21.47
C ALA A 84 4.39 -9.75 -21.17
N VAL A 85 4.11 -8.92 -22.20
CA VAL A 85 3.55 -7.59 -22.03
C VAL A 85 2.03 -7.64 -22.09
N CYS A 86 1.38 -7.18 -21.04
CA CYS A 86 -0.06 -7.22 -20.90
C CYS A 86 -0.73 -5.82 -20.83
N GLY A 87 0.06 -4.74 -20.84
CA GLY A 87 -0.41 -3.38 -20.63
C GLY A 87 -0.64 -3.03 -19.16
N SER A 88 -0.92 -1.76 -18.87
CA SER A 88 -1.17 -1.29 -17.51
C SER A 88 -2.45 -1.89 -16.92
N PRO A 89 -2.47 -2.35 -15.66
CA PRO A 89 -3.69 -2.74 -14.95
C PRO A 89 -4.64 -1.58 -14.69
N TYR A 90 -4.15 -0.35 -14.80
CA TYR A 90 -4.91 0.88 -14.62
C TYR A 90 -5.48 1.42 -15.96
N CYS A 91 -5.07 0.87 -17.08
CA CYS A 91 -5.66 1.13 -18.39
C CYS A 91 -6.84 0.15 -18.63
N ILE A 92 -7.96 0.38 -17.92
CA ILE A 92 -9.12 -0.50 -17.86
C ILE A 92 -10.04 -0.28 -19.04
N SER A 93 -10.26 -1.33 -19.86
CA SER A 93 -11.23 -1.30 -20.96
C SER A 93 -12.66 -1.68 -20.53
N ALA A 94 -12.81 -2.40 -19.43
CA ALA A 94 -14.09 -2.71 -18.80
C ALA A 94 -13.88 -3.18 -17.36
N TYR A 95 -14.82 -2.88 -16.46
CA TYR A 95 -14.89 -3.48 -15.12
C TYR A 95 -15.46 -4.90 -15.19
N GLU A 96 -14.76 -5.75 -15.90
CA GLU A 96 -14.98 -7.18 -16.01
C GLU A 96 -13.67 -7.88 -15.63
N PRO A 97 -13.69 -8.97 -14.86
CA PRO A 97 -12.46 -9.71 -14.61
C PRO A 97 -11.88 -10.22 -15.92
N ASP A 98 -10.58 -9.97 -16.12
CA ASP A 98 -9.89 -10.41 -17.33
C ASP A 98 -10.03 -11.94 -17.50
N PRO A 99 -10.22 -12.47 -18.72
CA PRO A 99 -10.34 -13.90 -18.98
C PRO A 99 -9.16 -14.73 -18.44
N ARG A 100 -7.97 -14.14 -18.34
CA ARG A 100 -6.82 -14.81 -17.70
C ARG A 100 -7.02 -15.03 -16.19
N CYS A 101 -7.81 -14.19 -15.54
CA CYS A 101 -8.19 -14.38 -14.14
C CYS A 101 -9.31 -15.42 -13.99
N GLY A 102 -10.03 -15.76 -15.07
CA GLY A 102 -11.10 -16.76 -15.09
C GLY A 102 -12.53 -16.20 -15.01
N GLY A 103 -12.70 -14.88 -15.14
CA GLY A 103 -14.03 -14.24 -15.13
C GLY A 103 -14.65 -14.11 -13.71
N TRP A 104 -15.94 -13.76 -13.66
CA TRP A 104 -16.66 -13.46 -12.42
C TRP A 104 -16.73 -14.65 -11.47
N GLU A 105 -17.08 -15.84 -11.97
CA GLU A 105 -17.15 -17.06 -11.13
C GLU A 105 -15.82 -17.39 -10.45
N ALA A 106 -14.71 -17.12 -11.14
CA ALA A 106 -13.37 -17.32 -10.59
C ALA A 106 -13.07 -16.29 -9.49
N LEU A 107 -13.42 -15.04 -9.68
CA LEU A 107 -13.28 -13.97 -8.69
C LEU A 107 -14.11 -14.28 -7.43
N ASP A 108 -15.37 -14.68 -7.60
CA ASP A 108 -16.24 -15.07 -6.48
C ASP A 108 -15.72 -16.30 -5.75
N THR A 109 -15.12 -17.25 -6.47
CA THR A 109 -14.43 -18.40 -5.87
C THR A 109 -13.24 -17.96 -5.01
N ALA A 110 -12.40 -17.06 -5.51
CA ALA A 110 -11.26 -16.52 -4.74
C ALA A 110 -11.73 -15.78 -3.49
N ARG A 111 -12.78 -14.93 -3.61
CA ARG A 111 -13.39 -14.24 -2.46
C ARG A 111 -13.89 -15.24 -1.42
N ALA A 112 -14.58 -16.30 -1.85
CA ALA A 112 -15.07 -17.34 -0.96
C ALA A 112 -13.94 -18.11 -0.25
N GLU A 113 -12.80 -18.36 -0.96
CA GLU A 113 -11.62 -18.99 -0.34
C GLU A 113 -10.97 -18.09 0.72
N LEU A 114 -10.91 -16.78 0.47
CA LEU A 114 -10.44 -15.80 1.44
C LEU A 114 -11.37 -15.71 2.66
N HIS A 115 -12.70 -15.62 2.44
CA HIS A 115 -13.69 -15.56 3.51
C HIS A 115 -13.66 -16.78 4.43
N ARG A 116 -13.46 -17.99 3.89
CA ARG A 116 -13.29 -19.21 4.72
C ARG A 116 -12.11 -19.12 5.69
N ARG A 117 -11.18 -18.21 5.45
CA ARG A 117 -10.00 -17.95 6.29
C ARG A 117 -10.10 -16.64 7.08
N GLY A 118 -11.27 -16.00 7.07
CA GLY A 118 -11.49 -14.71 7.75
C GLY A 118 -10.78 -13.53 7.09
N ILE A 119 -10.39 -13.66 5.82
CA ILE A 119 -9.70 -12.61 5.04
C ILE A 119 -10.70 -11.93 4.11
N ARG A 120 -10.61 -10.61 3.98
CA ARG A 120 -11.44 -9.77 3.12
C ARG A 120 -10.71 -9.48 1.82
N LEU A 121 -11.48 -9.41 0.71
CA LEU A 121 -10.97 -9.10 -0.62
C LEU A 121 -11.06 -7.60 -0.91
N ILE A 122 -9.95 -7.01 -1.37
CA ILE A 122 -9.91 -5.64 -1.92
C ILE A 122 -9.64 -5.72 -3.42
N LEU A 123 -10.32 -4.88 -4.20
CA LEU A 123 -10.12 -4.70 -5.63
C LEU A 123 -9.83 -3.24 -5.96
N ASP A 124 -9.20 -2.99 -7.12
CA ASP A 124 -9.03 -1.63 -7.64
C ASP A 124 -10.36 -1.02 -8.09
N PHE A 125 -10.52 0.27 -7.79
CA PHE A 125 -11.44 1.15 -8.46
C PHE A 125 -10.65 2.33 -9.03
N VAL A 126 -10.63 2.46 -10.36
CA VAL A 126 -9.86 3.47 -11.11
C VAL A 126 -10.81 4.57 -11.60
N PRO A 127 -11.12 5.57 -10.77
CA PRO A 127 -12.18 6.51 -11.08
C PRO A 127 -11.76 7.64 -12.02
N ASN A 128 -10.47 7.98 -12.07
CA ASN A 128 -10.00 9.17 -12.77
C ASN A 128 -10.10 9.05 -14.30
N HIS A 129 -9.94 7.84 -14.84
CA HIS A 129 -9.79 7.62 -16.28
C HIS A 129 -10.28 6.23 -16.69
N THR A 130 -10.40 6.02 -18.00
CA THR A 130 -10.60 4.69 -18.62
C THR A 130 -9.58 4.51 -19.74
N ALA A 131 -9.50 3.30 -20.29
CA ALA A 131 -8.76 3.09 -21.53
C ALA A 131 -9.41 3.85 -22.72
N PHE A 132 -8.63 4.16 -23.76
CA PHE A 132 -9.16 4.76 -24.99
C PHE A 132 -10.06 3.80 -25.79
N ASP A 133 -9.93 2.50 -25.61
CA ASP A 133 -10.83 1.47 -26.19
C ASP A 133 -11.97 1.05 -25.24
N HIS A 134 -12.23 1.81 -24.18
CA HIS A 134 -13.42 1.65 -23.36
C HIS A 134 -14.67 2.06 -24.15
N ALA A 135 -15.76 1.30 -24.01
CA ALA A 135 -16.99 1.53 -24.79
C ALA A 135 -17.56 2.95 -24.65
N TRP A 136 -17.34 3.61 -23.52
CA TRP A 136 -17.83 4.97 -23.28
C TRP A 136 -17.16 6.04 -24.15
N THR A 137 -15.91 5.85 -24.56
CA THR A 137 -15.22 6.85 -25.40
C THR A 137 -15.92 7.13 -26.72
N SER A 138 -16.59 6.11 -27.27
CA SER A 138 -17.38 6.22 -28.51
C SER A 138 -18.86 6.46 -28.24
N ALA A 139 -19.44 5.83 -27.18
CA ALA A 139 -20.86 5.91 -26.91
C ALA A 139 -21.30 7.17 -26.15
N TYR A 140 -20.41 7.71 -25.32
CA TYR A 140 -20.67 8.83 -24.40
C TYR A 140 -19.42 9.74 -24.29
N PRO A 141 -18.92 10.33 -25.41
CA PRO A 141 -17.71 11.14 -25.38
C PRO A 141 -17.83 12.36 -24.46
N GLU A 142 -19.05 12.86 -24.21
CA GLU A 142 -19.31 13.97 -23.27
C GLU A 142 -18.98 13.63 -21.79
N ARG A 143 -18.75 12.36 -21.47
CA ARG A 143 -18.25 11.93 -20.15
C ARG A 143 -16.77 12.19 -19.94
N TYR A 144 -16.05 12.60 -20.98
CA TYR A 144 -14.62 12.82 -20.96
C TYR A 144 -14.28 14.30 -21.06
N VAL A 145 -13.11 14.68 -20.61
CA VAL A 145 -12.56 15.99 -20.87
C VAL A 145 -12.22 16.08 -22.37
N GLN A 146 -12.85 17.03 -23.05
CA GLN A 146 -12.68 17.20 -24.49
C GLN A 146 -11.83 18.42 -24.81
N GLY A 147 -11.01 18.27 -25.84
CA GLY A 147 -10.26 19.33 -26.52
C GLY A 147 -10.84 19.62 -27.90
N THR A 148 -10.13 20.45 -28.65
CA THR A 148 -10.42 20.83 -30.05
C THR A 148 -9.54 20.07 -31.03
N ASP A 149 -9.85 20.20 -32.34
CA ASP A 149 -8.98 19.72 -33.41
C ASP A 149 -7.63 20.41 -33.41
N GLU A 150 -7.56 21.64 -32.91
CA GLU A 150 -6.32 22.39 -32.75
C GLU A 150 -5.48 21.80 -31.61
N ASP A 151 -6.10 21.46 -30.49
CA ASP A 151 -5.41 20.81 -29.37
C ASP A 151 -4.82 19.46 -29.81
N ALA A 152 -5.57 18.66 -30.56
CA ALA A 152 -5.08 17.36 -31.06
C ALA A 152 -3.88 17.51 -32.02
N ARG A 153 -3.80 18.64 -32.77
CA ARG A 153 -2.66 18.92 -33.66
C ARG A 153 -1.46 19.48 -32.92
N ASN A 154 -1.70 20.39 -31.97
CA ASN A 154 -0.64 21.16 -31.30
C ASN A 154 -0.07 20.41 -30.07
N ALA A 155 -0.88 19.56 -29.44
CA ALA A 155 -0.53 18.76 -28.25
C ALA A 155 -0.95 17.30 -28.40
N PRO A 156 -0.40 16.55 -29.37
CA PRO A 156 -0.80 15.16 -29.65
C PRO A 156 -0.46 14.18 -28.50
N GLU A 157 0.36 14.60 -27.54
CA GLU A 157 0.65 13.84 -26.33
C GLU A 157 -0.46 13.99 -25.28
N ASP A 158 -1.16 15.16 -25.27
CA ASP A 158 -2.19 15.49 -24.30
C ASP A 158 -3.59 15.09 -24.77
N PHE A 159 -3.80 14.95 -26.08
CA PHE A 159 -5.11 14.69 -26.66
C PHE A 159 -5.07 13.62 -27.75
N ARG A 160 -6.11 12.82 -27.80
CA ARG A 160 -6.29 11.78 -28.81
C ARG A 160 -7.67 11.87 -29.45
N ARG A 161 -7.73 11.69 -30.78
CA ARG A 161 -8.99 11.58 -31.51
C ARG A 161 -9.60 10.18 -31.36
N VAL A 162 -10.87 10.14 -31.01
CA VAL A 162 -11.70 8.93 -30.94
C VAL A 162 -12.98 9.21 -31.70
N GLY A 163 -13.12 8.69 -32.93
CA GLY A 163 -14.21 9.07 -33.84
C GLY A 163 -14.17 10.59 -34.11
N ASP A 164 -15.29 11.26 -33.86
CA ASP A 164 -15.43 12.70 -34.05
C ASP A 164 -14.98 13.51 -32.82
N ALA A 165 -14.77 12.87 -31.67
CA ALA A 165 -14.35 13.54 -30.45
C ALA A 165 -12.83 13.62 -30.32
N VAL A 166 -12.34 14.69 -29.69
CA VAL A 166 -10.97 14.86 -29.24
C VAL A 166 -10.99 14.76 -27.71
N ILE A 167 -10.39 13.70 -27.16
CA ILE A 167 -10.44 13.37 -25.73
C ILE A 167 -9.03 13.59 -25.13
N ALA A 168 -8.99 14.22 -23.96
CA ALA A 168 -7.76 14.43 -23.21
C ALA A 168 -7.21 13.10 -22.66
N CYS A 169 -5.88 12.94 -22.69
CA CYS A 169 -5.19 11.88 -21.96
C CYS A 169 -5.27 12.13 -20.46
N GLY A 170 -5.38 11.07 -19.66
CA GLY A 170 -5.35 11.16 -18.21
C GLY A 170 -4.04 11.75 -17.72
N ARG A 171 -4.07 12.53 -16.64
CA ARG A 171 -2.87 13.05 -15.97
C ARG A 171 -3.16 13.53 -14.56
N ASP A 172 -2.11 13.70 -13.81
CA ASP A 172 -2.09 14.56 -12.62
C ASP A 172 -1.57 15.97 -12.96
N PRO A 173 -1.67 16.96 -12.04
CA PRO A 173 -1.26 18.33 -12.32
C PRO A 173 0.25 18.57 -12.45
N TYR A 174 1.12 17.58 -12.17
CA TYR A 174 2.56 17.78 -12.02
C TYR A 174 3.42 16.98 -12.99
N PHE A 175 2.87 15.91 -13.58
CA PHE A 175 3.61 15.00 -14.45
C PHE A 175 3.06 14.99 -15.88
N PRO A 176 3.82 14.46 -16.86
CA PRO A 176 3.34 14.27 -18.22
C PRO A 176 2.07 13.42 -18.28
N PRO A 177 1.25 13.59 -19.34
CA PRO A 177 0.02 12.83 -19.51
C PRO A 177 0.26 11.33 -19.67
N TRP A 178 -0.68 10.53 -19.16
CA TRP A 178 -0.74 9.09 -19.37
C TRP A 178 -1.39 8.80 -20.72
N ARG A 179 -0.59 8.52 -21.72
CA ARG A 179 -1.01 8.43 -23.13
C ARG A 179 -1.92 7.24 -23.46
N ASP A 180 -2.01 6.27 -22.56
CA ASP A 180 -2.81 5.05 -22.71
C ASP A 180 -4.25 5.19 -22.16
N VAL A 181 -4.58 6.27 -21.45
CA VAL A 181 -5.86 6.46 -20.79
C VAL A 181 -6.56 7.77 -21.12
N ALA A 182 -7.89 7.73 -21.16
CA ALA A 182 -8.81 8.83 -21.47
C ALA A 182 -9.36 9.44 -20.17
N GLN A 183 -9.24 10.76 -20.00
CA GLN A 183 -9.63 11.49 -18.80
C GLN A 183 -11.14 11.65 -18.69
N LEU A 184 -11.73 11.13 -17.61
CA LEU A 184 -13.15 11.35 -17.28
C LEU A 184 -13.40 12.77 -16.79
N ASN A 185 -14.55 13.34 -17.14
CA ASN A 185 -14.96 14.70 -16.76
C ASN A 185 -15.87 14.67 -15.51
N TYR A 186 -15.31 14.93 -14.36
CA TYR A 186 -16.05 14.91 -13.08
C TYR A 186 -16.91 16.17 -12.84
N PHE A 187 -16.87 17.15 -13.73
CA PHE A 187 -17.81 18.27 -13.70
C PHE A 187 -19.13 17.93 -14.41
N ASN A 188 -19.13 16.91 -15.26
CA ASN A 188 -20.35 16.38 -15.85
C ASN A 188 -21.09 15.46 -14.83
N PRO A 189 -22.35 15.81 -14.43
CA PRO A 189 -23.12 15.00 -13.49
C PRO A 189 -23.37 13.57 -13.98
N ALA A 190 -23.50 13.38 -15.30
CA ALA A 190 -23.73 12.05 -15.88
C ALA A 190 -22.49 11.14 -15.71
N THR A 191 -21.27 11.70 -15.76
CA THR A 191 -20.03 10.97 -15.47
C THR A 191 -20.01 10.52 -14.01
N ARG A 192 -20.31 11.43 -13.07
CA ARG A 192 -20.35 11.09 -11.63
C ARG A 192 -21.35 9.98 -11.33
N ALA A 193 -22.56 10.08 -11.89
CA ALA A 193 -23.60 9.05 -11.73
C ALA A 193 -23.17 7.70 -12.31
N ALA A 194 -22.59 7.68 -13.50
CA ALA A 194 -22.11 6.47 -14.15
C ALA A 194 -20.95 5.83 -13.37
N MET A 195 -20.04 6.62 -12.80
CA MET A 195 -18.93 6.09 -12.00
C MET A 195 -19.39 5.56 -10.64
N ILE A 196 -20.43 6.13 -10.03
CA ILE A 196 -21.07 5.55 -8.82
C ILE A 196 -21.68 4.19 -9.15
N GLU A 197 -22.33 4.04 -10.31
CA GLU A 197 -22.86 2.76 -10.78
C GLU A 197 -21.76 1.71 -10.98
N GLN A 198 -20.62 2.10 -11.60
CA GLN A 198 -19.46 1.22 -11.71
C GLN A 198 -18.90 0.84 -10.35
N LEU A 199 -18.82 1.79 -9.41
CA LEU A 199 -18.38 1.51 -8.04
C LEU A 199 -19.28 0.49 -7.34
N ARG A 200 -20.62 0.63 -7.45
CA ARG A 200 -21.58 -0.33 -6.90
C ARG A 200 -21.37 -1.73 -7.49
N HIS A 201 -21.13 -1.79 -8.81
CA HIS A 201 -20.86 -3.05 -9.47
C HIS A 201 -19.58 -3.71 -8.93
N VAL A 202 -18.45 -2.98 -8.85
CA VAL A 202 -17.20 -3.48 -8.25
C VAL A 202 -17.42 -3.89 -6.79
N ALA A 203 -18.08 -3.05 -6.00
CA ALA A 203 -18.36 -3.27 -4.59
C ALA A 203 -19.18 -4.53 -4.30
N SER A 204 -20.04 -4.95 -5.22
CA SER A 204 -20.83 -6.18 -5.07
C SER A 204 -19.97 -7.45 -5.08
N HIS A 205 -18.74 -7.39 -5.62
CA HIS A 205 -17.82 -8.52 -5.77
C HIS A 205 -16.61 -8.48 -4.83
N CYS A 206 -16.51 -7.49 -3.93
CA CYS A 206 -15.40 -7.37 -2.99
C CYS A 206 -15.85 -6.91 -1.60
N ASP A 207 -14.91 -6.76 -0.69
CA ASP A 207 -15.14 -6.30 0.69
C ASP A 207 -14.48 -4.94 0.94
N GLY A 208 -13.70 -4.49 -0.03
CA GLY A 208 -13.07 -3.19 -0.03
C GLY A 208 -12.60 -2.80 -1.42
N VAL A 209 -12.41 -1.50 -1.61
CA VAL A 209 -11.87 -0.93 -2.86
C VAL A 209 -10.64 -0.07 -2.57
N ARG A 210 -9.60 -0.28 -3.34
CA ARG A 210 -8.48 0.65 -3.42
C ARG A 210 -8.79 1.61 -4.56
N CYS A 211 -9.01 2.88 -4.20
CA CYS A 211 -9.33 3.94 -5.14
C CYS A 211 -8.04 4.56 -5.67
N ASP A 212 -7.78 4.30 -6.95
CA ASP A 212 -6.64 4.80 -7.69
C ASP A 212 -6.65 6.32 -7.75
N MET A 213 -5.52 6.97 -7.40
CA MET A 213 -5.34 8.43 -7.48
C MET A 213 -6.55 9.23 -6.98
N ALA A 214 -7.10 8.84 -5.84
CA ALA A 214 -8.39 9.33 -5.33
C ALA A 214 -8.47 10.87 -5.20
N MET A 215 -7.35 11.53 -4.91
CA MET A 215 -7.29 12.98 -4.75
C MET A 215 -7.50 13.76 -6.06
N LEU A 216 -7.36 13.11 -7.23
CA LEU A 216 -7.59 13.78 -8.52
C LEU A 216 -9.06 14.15 -8.75
N LEU A 217 -9.96 13.52 -8.01
CA LEU A 217 -11.40 13.77 -8.08
C LEU A 217 -11.86 14.89 -7.14
N LEU A 218 -11.01 15.36 -6.25
CA LEU A 218 -11.33 16.55 -5.43
C LEU A 218 -11.62 17.73 -6.35
N ASN A 219 -12.75 18.40 -6.16
CA ASN A 219 -13.22 19.47 -7.05
C ASN A 219 -12.12 20.53 -7.30
N GLY A 220 -11.40 20.93 -6.25
CA GLY A 220 -10.33 21.93 -6.38
C GLY A 220 -9.10 21.41 -7.14
N VAL A 221 -8.76 20.11 -7.02
CA VAL A 221 -7.66 19.50 -7.78
C VAL A 221 -8.06 19.35 -9.25
N PHE A 222 -9.27 18.83 -9.49
CA PHE A 222 -9.82 18.65 -10.84
C PHE A 222 -9.95 19.99 -11.57
N GLU A 223 -10.49 21.02 -10.93
CA GLU A 223 -10.63 22.36 -11.52
C GLU A 223 -9.29 22.95 -11.92
N ARG A 224 -8.31 22.93 -11.02
CA ARG A 224 -6.97 23.45 -11.32
C ARG A 224 -6.30 22.73 -12.47
N THR A 225 -6.50 21.40 -12.59
CA THR A 225 -5.87 20.59 -13.64
C THR A 225 -6.55 20.77 -14.99
N TRP A 226 -7.88 20.81 -15.02
CA TRP A 226 -8.63 20.65 -16.26
C TRP A 226 -9.34 21.90 -16.76
N ARG A 227 -9.75 22.85 -15.88
CA ARG A 227 -10.46 24.05 -16.30
C ARG A 227 -9.74 24.85 -17.42
N PRO A 228 -8.41 24.95 -17.43
CA PRO A 228 -7.72 25.70 -18.50
C PRO A 228 -7.85 25.10 -19.90
N VAL A 229 -8.18 23.81 -20.02
CA VAL A 229 -8.24 23.07 -21.29
C VAL A 229 -9.62 22.52 -21.64
N MET A 230 -10.57 22.59 -20.70
CA MET A 230 -11.94 22.13 -20.92
C MET A 230 -12.68 23.03 -21.93
N GLN A 231 -13.33 22.42 -22.90
CA GLN A 231 -14.16 23.12 -23.89
C GLN A 231 -15.63 23.26 -23.47
N ASP A 232 -16.05 22.46 -22.48
CA ASP A 232 -17.42 22.52 -21.98
C ASP A 232 -17.60 23.59 -20.91
N SER A 233 -18.88 23.94 -20.63
CA SER A 233 -19.28 24.96 -19.67
C SER A 233 -19.81 24.38 -18.35
N TRP A 234 -19.52 23.11 -18.04
CA TRP A 234 -19.96 22.52 -16.79
C TRP A 234 -19.42 23.33 -15.60
N PRO A 235 -20.30 23.77 -14.67
CA PRO A 235 -19.83 24.46 -13.47
C PRO A 235 -19.11 23.48 -12.54
N THR A 236 -18.19 24.03 -11.73
CA THR A 236 -17.61 23.25 -10.62
C THR A 236 -18.72 22.76 -9.71
N PRO A 237 -18.85 21.46 -9.45
CA PRO A 237 -19.85 20.91 -8.56
C PRO A 237 -19.74 21.50 -7.15
N ARG A 238 -20.88 21.70 -6.47
CA ARG A 238 -20.88 22.17 -5.08
C ARG A 238 -20.38 21.09 -4.11
N ASP A 239 -20.78 19.84 -4.37
CA ASP A 239 -20.49 18.71 -3.51
C ASP A 239 -19.33 17.89 -4.10
N GLU A 240 -18.45 17.43 -3.23
CA GLU A 240 -17.39 16.49 -3.57
C GLU A 240 -17.96 15.16 -4.05
N PHE A 241 -17.18 14.41 -4.85
CA PHE A 241 -17.63 13.12 -5.39
C PHE A 241 -17.68 12.02 -4.31
N TRP A 242 -16.63 11.94 -3.48
CA TRP A 242 -16.42 10.80 -2.60
C TRP A 242 -17.50 10.60 -1.52
N PRO A 243 -18.03 11.64 -0.83
CA PRO A 243 -19.08 11.43 0.15
C PRO A 243 -20.30 10.74 -0.42
N ALA A 244 -20.73 11.13 -1.63
CA ALA A 244 -21.85 10.50 -2.31
C ALA A 244 -21.52 9.06 -2.75
N ALA A 245 -20.34 8.83 -3.32
CA ALA A 245 -19.90 7.51 -3.78
C ALA A 245 -19.76 6.51 -2.62
N ILE A 246 -19.17 6.94 -1.50
CA ILE A 246 -18.98 6.09 -0.31
C ILE A 246 -20.33 5.78 0.35
N HIS A 247 -21.26 6.75 0.39
CA HIS A 247 -22.60 6.54 0.95
C HIS A 247 -23.38 5.43 0.23
N GLU A 248 -23.13 5.23 -1.06
CA GLU A 248 -23.80 4.21 -1.87
C GLU A 248 -23.26 2.77 -1.62
N CYS A 249 -22.13 2.64 -0.94
CA CYS A 249 -21.49 1.35 -0.66
C CYS A 249 -21.03 1.26 0.82
N PRO A 250 -21.95 1.33 1.81
CA PRO A 250 -21.62 1.49 3.23
C PRO A 250 -20.92 0.26 3.84
N GLU A 251 -21.06 -0.91 3.23
CA GLU A 251 -20.44 -2.17 3.74
C GLU A 251 -19.01 -2.39 3.24
N VAL A 252 -18.50 -1.50 2.37
CA VAL A 252 -17.21 -1.65 1.71
C VAL A 252 -16.15 -0.82 2.40
N THR A 253 -14.96 -1.38 2.58
CA THR A 253 -13.79 -0.64 3.08
C THR A 253 -13.17 0.18 1.95
N PHE A 254 -13.05 1.49 2.13
CA PHE A 254 -12.44 2.39 1.14
C PHE A 254 -10.99 2.72 1.53
N LEU A 255 -10.05 2.42 0.62
CA LEU A 255 -8.64 2.80 0.68
C LEU A 255 -8.35 3.82 -0.41
N ALA A 256 -7.84 5.00 -0.05
CA ALA A 256 -7.41 6.00 -1.02
C ALA A 256 -5.91 5.87 -1.29
N GLU A 257 -5.55 5.75 -2.55
CA GLU A 257 -4.25 6.22 -2.98
C GLU A 257 -4.29 7.75 -3.02
N VAL A 258 -3.35 8.38 -2.31
CA VAL A 258 -3.34 9.83 -2.11
C VAL A 258 -1.94 10.36 -1.86
N TYR A 259 -1.68 11.58 -2.36
CA TYR A 259 -0.44 12.32 -2.23
C TYR A 259 -0.72 13.80 -1.89
N TRP A 260 0.33 14.61 -1.74
CA TRP A 260 0.29 16.08 -1.62
C TRP A 260 -0.41 16.60 -0.37
N ASP A 261 -0.34 15.86 0.75
CA ASP A 261 -0.96 16.22 2.03
C ASP A 261 -2.50 16.27 2.02
N LEU A 262 -3.10 15.51 1.10
CA LEU A 262 -4.56 15.45 0.97
C LEU A 262 -5.17 14.26 1.71
N GLU A 263 -4.36 13.49 2.47
CA GLU A 263 -4.78 12.31 3.24
C GLU A 263 -5.92 12.65 4.20
N TRP A 264 -5.73 13.71 4.99
CA TRP A 264 -6.75 14.16 5.95
C TRP A 264 -8.04 14.58 5.25
N MET A 265 -7.94 15.31 4.13
CA MET A 265 -9.12 15.74 3.37
C MET A 265 -9.95 14.54 2.89
N LEU A 266 -9.31 13.51 2.34
CA LEU A 266 -10.01 12.30 1.91
C LEU A 266 -10.57 11.51 3.10
N GLN A 267 -9.88 11.44 4.24
CA GLN A 267 -10.42 10.85 5.46
C GLN A 267 -11.70 11.56 5.92
N GLN A 268 -11.77 12.90 5.81
CA GLN A 268 -12.98 13.66 6.14
C GLN A 268 -14.11 13.44 5.14
N GLN A 269 -13.81 13.04 3.93
CA GLN A 269 -14.80 12.67 2.91
C GLN A 269 -15.33 11.22 3.04
N GLY A 270 -14.83 10.45 4.03
CA GLY A 270 -15.37 9.15 4.38
C GLY A 270 -14.43 7.96 4.08
N PHE A 271 -13.24 8.18 3.54
CA PHE A 271 -12.28 7.08 3.37
C PHE A 271 -11.90 6.46 4.71
N HIS A 272 -11.90 5.15 4.77
CA HIS A 272 -11.51 4.40 5.94
C HIS A 272 -9.99 4.44 6.15
N PHE A 273 -9.24 4.38 5.04
CA PHE A 273 -7.78 4.39 5.05
C PHE A 273 -7.23 5.22 3.88
N THR A 274 -6.08 5.86 4.09
CA THR A 274 -5.37 6.69 3.11
C THR A 274 -3.88 6.34 3.09
N TYR A 275 -3.24 6.27 1.93
CA TYR A 275 -1.83 5.94 1.81
C TYR A 275 -0.94 6.94 2.54
N ASP A 276 0.09 6.45 3.22
CA ASP A 276 1.07 7.27 3.94
C ASP A 276 2.42 7.32 3.19
N LYS A 277 2.41 7.95 2.04
CA LYS A 277 3.62 8.18 1.26
C LYS A 277 4.65 9.00 2.04
N ARG A 278 4.20 9.93 2.88
CA ARG A 278 5.07 10.76 3.71
C ARG A 278 5.93 9.96 4.68
N LEU A 279 5.37 8.96 5.35
CA LEU A 279 6.18 8.13 6.23
C LEU A 279 7.19 7.32 5.43
N TYR A 280 6.77 6.75 4.28
CA TYR A 280 7.69 6.04 3.39
C TYR A 280 8.90 6.91 3.02
N ASP A 281 8.68 8.15 2.57
CA ASP A 281 9.76 9.07 2.19
C ASP A 281 10.65 9.44 3.39
N ARG A 282 10.05 9.65 4.57
CA ARG A 282 10.80 9.93 5.81
C ARG A 282 11.66 8.75 6.25
N LEU A 283 11.14 7.53 6.19
CA LEU A 283 11.91 6.33 6.50
C LEU A 283 13.09 6.13 5.53
N LEU A 284 12.97 6.60 4.28
CA LEU A 284 14.04 6.55 3.29
C LEU A 284 15.19 7.52 3.55
N GLY A 285 14.93 8.71 4.06
CA GLY A 285 15.97 9.75 4.06
C GLY A 285 15.93 10.78 5.17
N SER A 286 14.88 10.82 6.00
CA SER A 286 14.77 11.82 7.07
C SER A 286 15.45 11.42 8.37
N SER A 287 15.58 12.38 9.28
CA SER A 287 16.07 12.18 10.64
C SER A 287 15.05 11.42 11.50
N ALA A 288 15.50 10.84 12.60
CA ALA A 288 14.62 10.21 13.59
C ALA A 288 13.61 11.22 14.17
N GLU A 289 14.02 12.48 14.34
CA GLU A 289 13.12 13.56 14.81
C GLU A 289 11.96 13.81 13.85
N GLU A 290 12.20 13.86 12.53
CA GLU A 290 11.16 14.04 11.52
C GLU A 290 10.22 12.84 11.45
N VAL A 291 10.74 11.62 11.60
CA VAL A 291 9.90 10.41 11.73
C VAL A 291 9.06 10.47 13.00
N CYS A 292 9.65 10.79 14.15
CA CYS A 292 8.92 10.96 15.41
C CYS A 292 7.87 12.09 15.30
N GLY A 293 8.21 13.20 14.63
CA GLY A 293 7.27 14.31 14.37
C GLY A 293 6.03 13.83 13.61
N HIS A 294 6.21 12.99 12.58
CA HIS A 294 5.10 12.38 11.86
C HIS A 294 4.27 11.41 12.72
N LEU A 295 4.93 10.62 13.56
CA LEU A 295 4.26 9.65 14.43
C LEU A 295 3.53 10.30 15.62
N ARG A 296 3.75 11.59 15.93
CA ARG A 296 3.01 12.37 16.92
C ARG A 296 1.64 12.85 16.42
N ALA A 297 1.28 12.56 15.17
CA ALA A 297 -0.04 12.95 14.65
C ALA A 297 -1.16 12.34 15.48
N GLU A 298 -2.30 13.06 15.53
CA GLU A 298 -3.47 12.65 16.29
C GLU A 298 -3.94 11.23 15.90
N PRO A 299 -4.43 10.44 16.88
CA PRO A 299 -4.83 9.05 16.63
C PRO A 299 -5.91 8.91 15.55
N ASP A 300 -6.86 9.86 15.47
CA ASP A 300 -7.94 9.82 14.46
C ASP A 300 -7.40 9.89 13.02
N TYR A 301 -6.32 10.62 12.83
CA TYR A 301 -5.61 10.66 11.55
C TYR A 301 -4.69 9.45 11.38
N SER A 302 -3.82 9.21 12.37
CA SER A 302 -2.73 8.25 12.29
C SER A 302 -3.22 6.79 12.15
N ASN A 303 -4.32 6.42 12.84
CA ASN A 303 -4.89 5.07 12.78
C ASN A 303 -5.52 4.73 11.43
N ARG A 304 -5.79 5.74 10.60
CA ARG A 304 -6.40 5.61 9.27
C ARG A 304 -5.40 5.72 8.13
N LEU A 305 -4.11 5.65 8.44
CA LEU A 305 -3.05 5.65 7.43
C LEU A 305 -2.67 4.22 7.03
N VAL A 306 -2.43 4.03 5.72
CA VAL A 306 -1.88 2.79 5.16
C VAL A 306 -0.37 2.91 5.11
N ARG A 307 0.31 2.13 5.93
CA ARG A 307 1.76 2.12 6.08
C ARG A 307 2.37 1.08 5.15
N PHE A 308 3.40 1.44 4.41
CA PHE A 308 4.10 0.52 3.51
C PHE A 308 5.60 0.86 3.40
N LEU A 309 6.41 -0.12 3.01
CA LEU A 309 7.80 0.06 2.63
C LEU A 309 8.01 -0.16 1.13
N GLU A 310 7.05 -0.76 0.46
CA GLU A 310 6.95 -0.92 -0.98
C GLU A 310 5.51 -1.23 -1.37
N ASN A 311 5.18 -1.01 -2.62
CA ASN A 311 3.98 -1.43 -3.33
C ASN A 311 4.36 -1.64 -4.81
N HIS A 312 3.38 -1.81 -5.70
CA HIS A 312 3.65 -2.02 -7.13
C HIS A 312 4.31 -0.80 -7.83
N ASP A 313 4.19 0.42 -7.26
CA ASP A 313 4.76 1.65 -7.84
C ASP A 313 6.13 2.01 -7.26
N GLU A 314 6.38 1.65 -6.00
CA GLU A 314 7.59 2.03 -5.31
C GLU A 314 8.76 1.08 -5.60
N ARG A 315 9.98 1.53 -5.29
CA ARG A 315 11.15 0.66 -5.36
C ARG A 315 11.03 -0.46 -4.33
N ARG A 316 11.55 -1.65 -4.65
CA ARG A 316 11.62 -2.76 -3.71
C ARG A 316 12.35 -2.35 -2.43
N SER A 317 11.77 -2.65 -1.28
CA SER A 317 12.28 -2.24 0.04
C SER A 317 13.68 -2.77 0.32
N ALA A 318 13.99 -3.99 -0.15
CA ALA A 318 15.32 -4.58 -0.04
C ALA A 318 16.41 -3.73 -0.72
N VAL A 319 16.06 -2.98 -1.76
CA VAL A 319 16.97 -2.05 -2.45
C VAL A 319 16.88 -0.65 -1.87
N ALA A 320 15.67 -0.16 -1.64
CA ALA A 320 15.42 1.21 -1.21
C ALA A 320 16.00 1.51 0.18
N PHE A 321 15.84 0.58 1.12
CA PHE A 321 16.30 0.72 2.51
C PHE A 321 17.68 0.10 2.76
N ALA A 322 18.09 -0.89 1.96
CA ALA A 322 19.39 -1.57 2.08
C ALA A 322 19.69 -1.99 3.54
N SER A 323 20.80 -1.52 4.12
CA SER A 323 21.20 -1.85 5.51
C SER A 323 20.23 -1.33 6.58
N ARG A 324 19.35 -0.35 6.26
CA ARG A 324 18.33 0.18 7.18
C ARG A 324 17.05 -0.64 7.19
N LEU A 325 16.91 -1.61 6.28
CA LEU A 325 15.68 -2.38 6.13
C LEU A 325 15.22 -3.06 7.43
N PRO A 326 16.10 -3.65 8.29
CA PRO A 326 15.63 -4.26 9.53
C PRO A 326 14.92 -3.28 10.46
N ALA A 327 15.48 -2.06 10.62
CA ALA A 327 14.87 -1.02 11.44
C ALA A 327 13.56 -0.49 10.82
N ALA A 328 13.57 -0.22 9.51
CA ALA A 328 12.38 0.23 8.78
C ALA A 328 11.25 -0.83 8.82
N ALA A 329 11.59 -2.12 8.66
CA ALA A 329 10.62 -3.21 8.72
C ALA A 329 10.04 -3.38 10.13
N ALA A 330 10.85 -3.27 11.18
CA ALA A 330 10.36 -3.31 12.55
C ALA A 330 9.40 -2.15 12.85
N LEU A 331 9.74 -0.92 12.42
CA LEU A 331 8.87 0.25 12.57
C LEU A 331 7.56 0.04 11.80
N PHE A 332 7.64 -0.16 10.51
CA PHE A 332 6.48 -0.33 9.62
C PHE A 332 5.52 -1.41 10.10
N SER A 333 6.05 -2.58 10.51
CA SER A 333 5.23 -3.71 10.94
C SER A 333 4.53 -3.50 12.28
N THR A 334 4.98 -2.52 13.08
CA THR A 334 4.53 -2.39 14.48
C THR A 334 3.94 -1.03 14.85
N ILE A 335 3.93 -0.03 13.96
CA ILE A 335 3.23 1.26 14.20
C ILE A 335 1.71 1.14 13.95
N PRO A 336 0.89 2.09 14.46
CA PRO A 336 -0.54 2.18 14.17
C PRO A 336 -0.86 2.41 12.69
N GLY A 337 -2.05 2.00 12.27
CA GLY A 337 -2.55 2.09 10.90
C GLY A 337 -2.70 0.73 10.24
N MET A 338 -3.13 0.70 8.99
CA MET A 338 -3.13 -0.51 8.17
C MET A 338 -1.71 -0.77 7.66
N ARG A 339 -1.20 -1.98 7.86
CA ARG A 339 0.15 -2.37 7.45
C ARG A 339 0.07 -3.12 6.14
N PHE A 340 0.58 -2.53 5.10
CA PHE A 340 0.45 -2.96 3.73
C PHE A 340 1.74 -3.62 3.24
N TYR A 341 1.69 -4.90 2.94
CA TYR A 341 2.78 -5.71 2.41
C TYR A 341 2.53 -6.03 0.95
N PHE A 342 3.59 -6.06 0.15
CA PHE A 342 3.53 -6.35 -1.27
C PHE A 342 4.10 -7.73 -1.61
N ASP A 343 3.55 -8.39 -2.62
CA ASP A 343 4.02 -9.69 -3.14
C ASP A 343 5.51 -9.64 -3.50
N GLY A 344 6.28 -10.53 -2.91
CA GLY A 344 7.74 -10.58 -3.02
C GLY A 344 8.51 -9.76 -1.99
N GLN A 345 7.85 -8.91 -1.18
CA GLN A 345 8.51 -8.16 -0.10
C GLN A 345 9.05 -9.10 0.98
N LEU A 346 8.26 -10.09 1.36
CA LEU A 346 8.62 -11.05 2.41
C LEU A 346 9.81 -11.92 2.01
N GLU A 347 9.98 -12.15 0.73
CA GLU A 347 11.09 -12.90 0.14
C GLU A 347 12.31 -12.00 -0.16
N GLY A 348 12.20 -10.69 0.02
CA GLY A 348 13.27 -9.73 -0.20
C GLY A 348 13.62 -9.53 -1.67
N ARG A 349 12.62 -9.56 -2.56
CA ARG A 349 12.83 -9.29 -3.99
C ARG A 349 13.45 -7.92 -4.22
N LYS A 350 14.33 -7.83 -5.22
CA LYS A 350 15.11 -6.62 -5.56
C LYS A 350 14.70 -6.00 -6.89
N LEU A 351 14.17 -6.80 -7.81
CA LEU A 351 13.70 -6.31 -9.11
C LEU A 351 12.30 -5.74 -9.00
N ARG A 352 12.17 -4.44 -9.24
CA ARG A 352 10.86 -3.80 -9.46
C ARG A 352 10.43 -4.14 -10.88
N THR A 353 9.41 -4.95 -11.01
CA THR A 353 8.86 -5.32 -12.31
C THR A 353 7.78 -4.32 -12.71
N PRO A 354 7.84 -3.72 -13.90
CA PRO A 354 6.77 -2.86 -14.43
C PRO A 354 5.42 -3.60 -14.42
N VAL A 355 4.36 -2.89 -14.04
CA VAL A 355 3.00 -3.44 -13.93
C VAL A 355 2.43 -3.90 -15.29
N GLN A 356 3.08 -3.48 -16.38
CA GLN A 356 2.76 -3.91 -17.75
C GLN A 356 3.22 -5.34 -18.07
N LEU A 357 4.04 -5.96 -17.21
CA LEU A 357 4.51 -7.34 -17.42
C LEU A 357 3.61 -8.35 -16.71
N ALA A 358 3.21 -9.40 -17.42
CA ALA A 358 2.40 -10.50 -16.91
C ALA A 358 3.19 -11.53 -16.09
N ARG A 359 4.52 -11.43 -16.07
CA ARG A 359 5.40 -12.34 -15.33
C ARG A 359 6.59 -11.61 -14.76
N TRP A 360 7.13 -12.17 -13.67
CA TRP A 360 8.34 -11.68 -13.01
C TRP A 360 9.53 -12.57 -13.32
N ALA A 361 10.73 -11.99 -13.28
CA ALA A 361 11.95 -12.77 -13.27
C ALA A 361 12.05 -13.65 -12.01
N ASP A 362 12.73 -14.76 -12.11
CA ASP A 362 13.03 -15.59 -10.96
C ASP A 362 14.12 -14.92 -10.10
N GLU A 363 13.82 -14.79 -8.83
CA GLU A 363 14.75 -14.31 -7.81
C GLU A 363 14.75 -15.27 -6.63
N ALA A 364 15.94 -15.71 -6.20
CA ALA A 364 16.05 -16.53 -5.00
C ALA A 364 15.68 -15.70 -3.75
N PRO A 365 14.86 -16.24 -2.84
CA PRO A 365 14.51 -15.54 -1.60
C PRO A 365 15.74 -15.24 -0.75
N ASP A 366 15.79 -14.06 -0.15
CA ASP A 366 16.75 -13.71 0.88
C ASP A 366 16.30 -14.30 2.21
N ARG A 367 16.96 -15.38 2.64
CA ARG A 367 16.59 -16.13 3.85
C ARG A 367 16.61 -15.29 5.11
N SER A 368 17.46 -14.26 5.18
CA SER A 368 17.53 -13.36 6.33
C SER A 368 16.29 -12.48 6.41
N LEU A 369 15.83 -11.97 5.29
CA LEU A 369 14.60 -11.17 5.18
C LEU A 369 13.34 -12.02 5.40
N VAL A 370 13.29 -13.23 4.83
CA VAL A 370 12.20 -14.18 5.13
C VAL A 370 12.08 -14.39 6.64
N SER A 371 13.20 -14.71 7.32
CA SER A 371 13.19 -14.92 8.78
C SER A 371 12.81 -13.65 9.56
N LEU A 372 13.24 -12.47 9.10
CA LEU A 372 12.85 -11.19 9.70
C LEU A 372 11.35 -10.96 9.65
N TYR A 373 10.76 -11.10 8.45
CA TYR A 373 9.31 -10.89 8.27
C TYR A 373 8.47 -11.97 8.95
N GLU A 374 8.91 -13.23 8.97
CA GLU A 374 8.23 -14.29 9.75
C GLU A 374 8.15 -13.94 11.24
N ARG A 375 9.23 -13.42 11.82
CA ARG A 375 9.23 -12.99 13.23
C ARG A 375 8.34 -11.76 13.45
N LEU A 376 8.39 -10.77 12.56
CA LEU A 376 7.57 -9.57 12.64
C LEU A 376 6.08 -9.89 12.50
N LEU A 377 5.68 -10.68 11.50
CA LEU A 377 4.31 -11.10 11.30
C LEU A 377 3.83 -11.98 12.45
N GLY A 378 4.70 -12.87 12.96
CA GLY A 378 4.40 -13.72 14.10
C GLY A 378 4.11 -12.92 15.37
N VAL A 379 4.90 -11.91 15.70
CA VAL A 379 4.65 -11.08 16.89
C VAL A 379 3.46 -10.15 16.70
N THR A 380 3.27 -9.59 15.51
CA THR A 380 2.17 -8.67 15.25
C THR A 380 0.82 -9.35 15.03
N ALA A 381 0.76 -10.69 15.02
CA ALA A 381 -0.48 -11.44 15.12
C ALA A 381 -1.15 -11.34 16.51
N ASP A 382 -0.40 -10.94 17.56
CA ASP A 382 -0.98 -10.73 18.91
C ASP A 382 -1.93 -9.51 18.88
N PRO A 383 -3.14 -9.63 19.47
CA PRO A 383 -4.10 -8.51 19.61
C PRO A 383 -3.49 -7.21 20.19
N LEU A 384 -2.40 -7.32 20.94
CA LEU A 384 -1.64 -6.18 21.45
C LEU A 384 -1.31 -5.16 20.35
N PHE A 385 -0.90 -5.62 19.15
CA PHE A 385 -0.52 -4.74 18.02
C PHE A 385 -1.70 -4.32 17.13
N HIS A 386 -2.89 -4.85 17.39
CA HIS A 386 -4.09 -4.53 16.64
C HIS A 386 -5.06 -3.63 17.39
N ASP A 387 -5.19 -3.86 18.71
CA ASP A 387 -6.24 -3.22 19.51
C ASP A 387 -5.67 -2.53 20.77
N GLY A 388 -4.36 -2.71 21.05
CA GLY A 388 -3.69 -2.10 22.18
C GLY A 388 -3.57 -0.56 22.08
N GLU A 389 -3.20 0.04 23.20
CA GLU A 389 -2.84 1.45 23.27
C GLU A 389 -1.39 1.63 22.82
N TRP A 390 -1.16 2.49 21.84
CA TRP A 390 0.16 2.88 21.35
C TRP A 390 0.61 4.22 21.96
N LYS A 391 1.92 4.35 22.25
CA LYS A 391 2.49 5.60 22.74
C LYS A 391 3.94 5.75 22.29
N LEU A 392 4.26 6.88 21.65
CA LEU A 392 5.63 7.29 21.37
C LEU A 392 6.33 7.64 22.70
N LEU A 393 7.61 7.24 22.83
CA LEU A 393 8.41 7.46 24.02
C LEU A 393 9.59 8.39 23.69
N GLU A 394 9.87 9.33 24.58
CA GLU A 394 11.01 10.23 24.44
C GLU A 394 12.24 9.58 25.06
N THR A 395 13.25 9.37 24.26
CA THR A 395 14.56 8.82 24.70
C THR A 395 15.36 9.88 25.43
N ALA A 396 16.25 9.45 26.34
CA ALA A 396 17.15 10.34 27.08
C ALA A 396 18.61 9.95 26.89
N SER A 397 19.51 10.90 27.11
CA SER A 397 20.96 10.71 26.95
C SER A 397 21.51 9.59 27.83
N ALA A 398 22.38 8.76 27.25
CA ALA A 398 23.19 7.77 27.95
C ALA A 398 24.69 8.17 28.06
N GLY A 399 24.99 9.43 27.82
CA GLY A 399 26.35 10.00 27.89
C GLY A 399 26.78 10.78 26.65
N ASP A 400 26.00 10.66 25.56
CA ASP A 400 26.21 11.41 24.31
C ASP A 400 24.86 11.83 23.72
N ASN A 401 24.87 12.44 22.54
CA ASN A 401 23.66 12.92 21.85
C ASN A 401 23.06 11.90 20.87
N SER A 402 23.60 10.69 20.75
CA SER A 402 23.13 9.68 19.80
C SER A 402 21.74 9.14 20.14
N PHE A 403 21.25 9.38 21.37
CA PHE A 403 19.88 9.02 21.77
C PHE A 403 18.79 9.63 20.87
N GLY A 404 19.07 10.81 20.29
CA GLY A 404 18.16 11.47 19.33
C GLY A 404 17.96 10.70 18.02
N GLU A 405 18.81 9.71 17.73
CA GLU A 405 18.66 8.82 16.57
C GLU A 405 17.77 7.58 16.86
N LEU A 406 17.37 7.41 18.11
CA LEU A 406 16.50 6.30 18.51
C LEU A 406 15.03 6.69 18.40
N ILE A 407 14.25 5.87 17.69
CA ILE A 407 12.80 5.94 17.65
C ILE A 407 12.26 4.87 18.58
N ALA A 408 11.53 5.26 19.63
CA ALA A 408 11.04 4.34 20.65
C ALA A 408 9.54 4.53 20.89
N TYR A 409 8.79 3.43 20.99
CA TYR A 409 7.38 3.45 21.36
C TYR A 409 6.96 2.14 22.00
N ARG A 410 5.84 2.18 22.73
CA ARG A 410 5.26 1.01 23.34
C ARG A 410 3.85 0.73 22.85
N TRP A 411 3.48 -0.54 22.91
CA TRP A 411 2.11 -1.04 22.86
C TRP A 411 1.74 -1.58 24.22
N ARG A 412 0.48 -1.39 24.62
CA ARG A 412 -0.07 -1.94 25.88
C ARG A 412 -1.51 -2.36 25.69
N ILE A 413 -1.83 -3.54 26.21
CA ILE A 413 -3.19 -4.03 26.41
C ILE A 413 -3.22 -4.81 27.72
N ASP A 414 -4.04 -4.38 28.69
CA ASP A 414 -4.07 -4.96 30.03
C ASP A 414 -2.66 -5.02 30.69
N ARG A 415 -2.16 -6.22 30.92
CA ARG A 415 -0.83 -6.49 31.49
C ARG A 415 0.26 -6.77 30.44
N LYS A 416 -0.13 -6.94 29.18
CA LYS A 416 0.81 -7.16 28.09
C LYS A 416 1.42 -5.83 27.66
N VAL A 417 2.73 -5.80 27.49
CA VAL A 417 3.48 -4.65 27.01
C VAL A 417 4.50 -5.12 25.97
N ALA A 418 4.59 -4.40 24.87
CA ALA A 418 5.69 -4.51 23.92
C ALA A 418 6.38 -3.15 23.79
N LEU A 419 7.70 -3.17 23.60
CA LEU A 419 8.52 -2.01 23.36
C LEU A 419 9.28 -2.19 22.05
N VAL A 420 9.17 -1.21 21.17
CA VAL A 420 9.96 -1.17 19.93
C VAL A 420 10.95 -0.03 20.02
N VAL A 421 12.20 -0.30 19.67
CA VAL A 421 13.26 0.71 19.55
C VAL A 421 14.00 0.46 18.25
N ALA A 422 14.15 1.49 17.43
CA ALA A 422 14.80 1.41 16.13
C ALA A 422 15.81 2.55 15.93
N ASN A 423 16.87 2.26 15.20
CA ASN A 423 17.90 3.21 14.79
C ASN A 423 17.97 3.23 13.26
N LEU A 424 17.48 4.29 12.63
CA LEU A 424 17.53 4.46 11.17
C LEU A 424 18.82 5.14 10.70
N SER A 425 19.68 5.61 11.63
CA SER A 425 20.92 6.30 11.27
C SER A 425 21.99 5.33 10.73
N SER A 426 23.03 5.89 10.14
CA SER A 426 24.20 5.14 9.67
C SER A 426 25.24 4.84 10.75
N GLY A 427 25.01 5.33 11.99
CA GLY A 427 25.90 5.16 13.13
C GLY A 427 25.29 4.29 14.24
N THR A 428 26.08 4.07 15.29
CA THR A 428 25.56 3.48 16.53
C THR A 428 24.85 4.55 17.35
N ALA A 429 23.67 4.24 17.87
CA ALA A 429 22.91 5.10 18.78
C ALA A 429 22.69 4.42 20.13
N SER A 430 22.75 5.19 21.21
CA SER A 430 22.49 4.70 22.57
C SER A 430 21.69 5.71 23.39
N GLY A 431 20.79 5.21 24.21
CA GLY A 431 19.93 6.05 25.04
C GLY A 431 19.18 5.27 26.09
N HIS A 432 18.46 5.99 26.94
CA HIS A 432 17.54 5.44 27.91
C HIS A 432 16.11 5.62 27.46
N VAL A 433 15.30 4.55 27.53
CA VAL A 433 13.88 4.54 27.13
C VAL A 433 13.02 4.51 28.39
N PRO A 434 12.10 5.49 28.61
CA PRO A 434 11.31 5.62 29.82
C PRO A 434 10.08 4.68 29.80
N ILE A 435 10.28 3.37 29.91
CA ILE A 435 9.22 2.35 29.82
C ILE A 435 8.52 2.05 31.15
N VAL A 436 9.08 2.44 32.30
CA VAL A 436 8.71 1.93 33.62
C VAL A 436 7.26 2.20 34.00
N ALA A 437 6.74 3.39 33.66
CA ALA A 437 5.36 3.79 33.96
C ALA A 437 4.32 2.90 33.23
N ASP A 438 4.73 2.24 32.15
CA ASP A 438 3.87 1.42 31.31
C ASP A 438 3.95 -0.07 31.67
N LEU A 439 4.93 -0.48 32.54
CA LEU A 439 5.08 -1.84 32.99
C LEU A 439 4.04 -2.22 34.05
N PRO A 440 3.50 -3.47 34.03
CA PRO A 440 2.60 -3.94 35.08
C PRO A 440 3.31 -3.99 36.44
N PRO A 441 2.58 -4.14 37.57
CA PRO A 441 3.20 -4.39 38.86
C PRO A 441 4.13 -5.61 38.80
N GLY A 442 5.34 -5.49 39.37
CA GLY A 442 6.34 -6.55 39.38
C GLY A 442 7.71 -6.02 39.86
N ALA A 443 8.55 -6.89 40.41
CA ALA A 443 9.87 -6.55 40.93
C ALA A 443 10.99 -6.63 39.87
N ALA A 444 10.80 -7.47 38.87
CA ALA A 444 11.75 -7.66 37.77
C ALA A 444 11.00 -8.07 36.50
N PHE A 445 11.57 -7.76 35.35
CA PHE A 445 10.99 -8.02 34.03
C PHE A 445 12.01 -8.69 33.12
N GLU A 446 11.52 -9.57 32.25
CA GLU A 446 12.24 -10.16 31.16
C GLU A 446 11.79 -9.48 29.86
N PHE A 447 12.74 -8.91 29.11
CA PHE A 447 12.58 -8.32 27.80
C PHE A 447 13.08 -9.33 26.78
N THR A 448 12.17 -10.00 26.06
CA THR A 448 12.52 -10.92 25.00
C THR A 448 12.49 -10.19 23.67
N ASP A 449 13.65 -10.03 23.04
CA ASP A 449 13.75 -9.45 21.71
C ASP A 449 13.35 -10.47 20.65
N VAL A 450 12.23 -10.21 19.99
CA VAL A 450 11.67 -11.11 18.95
C VAL A 450 12.61 -11.24 17.76
N LEU A 451 13.34 -10.18 17.42
CA LEU A 451 14.20 -10.16 16.23
C LEU A 451 15.46 -11.02 16.40
N SER A 452 16.05 -11.03 17.58
CA SER A 452 17.28 -11.78 17.85
C SER A 452 17.06 -13.04 18.69
N GLY A 453 15.92 -13.12 19.41
CA GLY A 453 15.66 -14.15 20.43
C GLY A 453 16.39 -13.91 21.76
N ALA A 454 17.15 -12.80 21.87
CA ALA A 454 17.86 -12.47 23.09
C ALA A 454 16.91 -12.09 24.24
N LYS A 455 17.29 -12.45 25.46
CA LYS A 455 16.53 -12.17 26.66
C LYS A 455 17.36 -11.33 27.63
N TYR A 456 16.75 -10.27 28.13
CA TYR A 456 17.39 -9.32 29.04
C TYR A 456 16.54 -9.23 30.30
N ARG A 457 17.15 -9.41 31.47
CA ARG A 457 16.47 -9.34 32.76
C ARG A 457 16.86 -8.07 33.51
N TRP A 458 15.84 -7.31 33.92
CA TRP A 458 16.01 -6.04 34.62
C TRP A 458 15.17 -6.00 35.88
N ALA A 459 15.79 -5.63 37.00
CA ALA A 459 15.05 -5.30 38.22
C ALA A 459 14.31 -3.96 38.02
N ARG A 460 13.08 -3.82 38.48
CA ARG A 460 12.30 -2.59 38.40
C ARG A 460 13.10 -1.37 38.91
N ARG A 461 13.74 -1.51 40.09
CA ARG A 461 14.57 -0.43 40.68
C ARG A 461 15.66 0.09 39.75
N SER A 462 16.21 -0.73 38.88
CA SER A 462 17.25 -0.32 37.92
C SER A 462 16.64 0.45 36.76
N LEU A 463 15.42 0.12 36.36
CA LEU A 463 14.64 0.82 35.34
C LEU A 463 14.07 2.14 35.88
N ASP A 464 13.64 2.17 37.16
CA ASP A 464 13.09 3.41 37.80
C ASP A 464 14.10 4.56 37.80
N ALA A 465 15.39 4.25 37.85
CA ALA A 465 16.44 5.26 37.98
C ALA A 465 16.68 6.05 36.66
N ARG A 466 16.64 5.39 35.53
CA ARG A 466 17.03 5.99 34.22
C ARG A 466 16.24 5.50 33.03
N GLY A 467 15.36 4.52 33.17
CA GLY A 467 14.72 3.79 32.05
C GLY A 467 15.58 2.63 31.56
N LEU A 468 15.12 1.97 30.50
CA LEU A 468 15.84 0.87 29.84
C LEU A 468 16.99 1.44 29.00
N PHE A 469 18.24 1.05 29.29
CA PHE A 469 19.37 1.35 28.42
C PHE A 469 19.29 0.50 27.14
N VAL A 470 19.36 1.16 25.97
CA VAL A 470 19.38 0.53 24.65
C VAL A 470 20.58 1.06 23.87
N ARG A 471 21.26 0.16 23.16
CA ARG A 471 22.32 0.50 22.20
C ARG A 471 22.10 -0.30 20.92
N LEU A 472 21.92 0.40 19.80
CA LEU A 472 21.67 -0.17 18.49
C LEU A 472 22.73 0.27 17.48
N GLY A 473 23.26 -0.65 16.70
CA GLY A 473 24.03 -0.33 15.50
C GLY A 473 23.20 0.31 14.41
N ALA A 474 23.85 0.75 13.35
CA ALA A 474 23.19 1.31 12.16
C ALA A 474 22.12 0.37 11.60
N GLY A 475 20.93 0.88 11.34
CA GLY A 475 19.80 0.10 10.79
C GLY A 475 19.26 -0.99 11.72
N GLY A 476 19.67 -1.00 13.00
CA GLY A 476 19.25 -2.00 13.98
C GLY A 476 17.93 -1.67 14.66
N ALA A 477 17.23 -2.70 15.13
CA ALA A 477 16.02 -2.56 15.93
C ALA A 477 15.91 -3.66 16.99
N HIS A 478 15.12 -3.37 18.02
CA HIS A 478 14.57 -4.33 18.96
C HIS A 478 13.05 -4.29 18.94
N VAL A 479 12.43 -5.45 18.99
CA VAL A 479 10.99 -5.61 19.24
C VAL A 479 10.86 -6.49 20.47
N PHE A 480 10.71 -5.84 21.62
CA PHE A 480 10.62 -6.53 22.90
C PHE A 480 9.16 -6.89 23.23
N VAL A 481 8.94 -8.15 23.57
CA VAL A 481 7.78 -8.58 24.35
C VAL A 481 8.23 -8.68 25.81
N ILE A 482 7.48 -8.03 26.72
CA ILE A 482 7.89 -7.86 28.11
C ILE A 482 6.99 -8.73 29.00
N SER A 483 7.60 -9.54 29.84
CA SER A 483 6.93 -10.37 30.85
C SER A 483 7.51 -10.12 32.25
N GLU A 484 6.74 -10.42 33.29
CA GLU A 484 7.26 -10.43 34.64
C GLU A 484 8.27 -11.59 34.77
N ALA A 485 9.45 -11.29 35.30
CA ALA A 485 10.46 -12.31 35.50
C ALA A 485 10.14 -13.16 36.76
N ASP A 486 10.15 -14.47 36.61
CA ASP A 486 9.92 -15.39 37.74
C ASP A 486 10.93 -15.10 38.87
N ARG A 487 10.45 -15.17 40.11
CA ARG A 487 11.26 -15.02 41.32
C ARG A 487 12.29 -16.16 41.55
N ARG A 488 12.25 -17.20 40.69
CA ARG A 488 13.06 -18.40 40.84
C ARG A 488 14.02 -18.60 39.69
N SER A 489 15.07 -17.83 39.64
CA SER A 489 16.36 -18.19 39.00
C SER A 489 17.40 -17.10 39.35
N ASN A 490 18.05 -17.32 40.45
CA ASN A 490 19.38 -16.83 40.75
C ASN A 490 20.41 -17.82 40.25
#